data_a0bbf4b82d27c6bb5da96244df5127f0
#
_entry.id   a0bbf4b82d27c6bb5da96244df5127f0
#
_cell.length_a   1.000
_cell.length_b   1.000
_cell.length_c   1.000
_cell.angle_alpha   90.00
_cell.angle_beta   90.00
_cell.angle_gamma   90.00
#
_symmetry.space_group_name_H-M   'P 1'
#
loop_
_entity.id
_entity.type
_entity.pdbx_description
1 polymer ?
#
loop_
_entity_poly.entity_id
_entity_poly.type
_entity_poly.pdbx_seq_one_letter_code
_entity_poly.pdbx_strand_id
1 'polypeptide(L)'
;LKRQTFDSSGQEVFFKYDGILYQKRLNLIGGFQAENVLMAAALVISLGSEPQDVFNVLHNLMTVRGRMELAASRANGASVFVDYAHTPDAIETAIKSLRPHVFGRIIAVIGAGGDRDQSKRPLMGLAASQNADVVIVTDDNPRSEDPAKIRQMIIKDLSRDAIHEYGDRAEAI
;
A
#
# COMPACT_ATOMS: atom_id res chain seq x y z
N LEU A 1 -19.33 3.72 6.38
CA LEU A 1 -18.84 2.34 6.34
C LEU A 1 -19.27 1.61 7.61
N LYS A 2 -19.70 0.34 7.51
CA LYS A 2 -20.14 -0.50 8.65
C LYS A 2 -19.26 -1.72 8.83
N ARG A 3 -18.88 -2.39 7.74
CA ARG A 3 -18.06 -3.59 7.74
C ARG A 3 -17.31 -3.72 6.44
N GLN A 4 -16.16 -4.35 6.49
CA GLN A 4 -15.38 -4.80 5.34
C GLN A 4 -15.05 -6.28 5.50
N THR A 5 -15.01 -7.02 4.41
CA THR A 5 -14.41 -8.35 4.33
C THR A 5 -13.46 -8.37 3.14
N PHE A 6 -12.35 -9.10 3.28
CA PHE A 6 -11.23 -9.05 2.35
C PHE A 6 -10.97 -10.41 1.71
N ASP A 7 -10.49 -10.40 0.48
CA ASP A 7 -9.90 -11.55 -0.19
C ASP A 7 -8.67 -11.10 -1.02
N SER A 8 -8.03 -12.02 -1.71
CA SER A 8 -6.82 -11.74 -2.48
C SER A 8 -7.02 -10.80 -3.69
N SER A 9 -8.24 -10.52 -4.08
CA SER A 9 -8.59 -9.73 -5.28
C SER A 9 -9.31 -8.41 -4.95
N GLY A 10 -9.62 -8.16 -3.68
CA GLY A 10 -10.30 -6.94 -3.28
C GLY A 10 -11.07 -7.08 -1.97
N GLN A 11 -12.22 -6.41 -1.87
CA GLN A 11 -12.99 -6.37 -0.65
C GLN A 11 -14.49 -6.22 -0.92
N GLU A 12 -15.32 -6.79 -0.03
CA GLU A 12 -16.74 -6.47 0.07
C GLU A 12 -16.91 -5.37 1.12
N VAL A 13 -17.63 -4.31 0.77
CA VAL A 13 -17.91 -3.20 1.65
C VAL A 13 -19.40 -3.12 1.98
N PHE A 14 -19.71 -2.93 3.26
CA PHE A 14 -21.06 -2.75 3.75
C PHE A 14 -21.17 -1.33 4.31
N PHE A 15 -22.05 -0.53 3.75
CA PHE A 15 -22.26 0.86 4.19
C PHE A 15 -23.72 1.22 4.21
N LYS A 16 -24.05 2.27 4.96
CA LYS A 16 -25.41 2.78 5.04
C LYS A 16 -25.50 4.14 4.38
N TYR A 17 -26.50 4.32 3.54
CA TYR A 17 -26.85 5.58 2.92
C TYR A 17 -28.36 5.76 2.97
N ASP A 18 -28.81 6.93 3.45
CA ASP A 18 -30.22 7.27 3.66
C ASP A 18 -31.05 6.15 4.33
N GLY A 19 -30.52 5.60 5.40
CA GLY A 19 -31.18 4.53 6.15
C GLY A 19 -31.07 3.13 5.54
N ILE A 20 -30.68 2.98 4.27
CA ILE A 20 -30.58 1.72 3.54
C ILE A 20 -29.18 1.12 3.67
N LEU A 21 -29.07 -0.19 3.91
CA LEU A 21 -27.81 -0.92 3.92
C LEU A 21 -27.47 -1.40 2.51
N TYR A 22 -26.27 -1.06 2.05
CA TYR A 22 -25.70 -1.50 0.77
C TYR A 22 -24.55 -2.46 1.01
N GLN A 23 -24.45 -3.45 0.12
CA GLN A 23 -23.27 -4.32 -0.03
C GLN A 23 -22.73 -4.14 -1.43
N LYS A 24 -21.45 -3.83 -1.56
CA LYS A 24 -20.81 -3.61 -2.86
C LYS A 24 -19.41 -4.21 -2.87
N ARG A 25 -19.04 -4.78 -4.02
CA ARG A 25 -17.70 -5.26 -4.31
C ARG A 25 -16.81 -4.09 -4.74
N LEU A 26 -15.58 -4.03 -4.19
CA LEU A 26 -14.50 -3.19 -4.68
C LEU A 26 -13.33 -4.09 -5.08
N ASN A 27 -12.89 -3.99 -6.33
CA ASN A 27 -11.70 -4.67 -6.86
C ASN A 27 -10.42 -3.87 -6.53
N LEU A 28 -10.35 -3.40 -5.29
CA LEU A 28 -9.30 -2.55 -4.77
C LEU A 28 -8.67 -3.20 -3.54
N ILE A 29 -7.36 -3.22 -3.50
CA ILE A 29 -6.57 -3.72 -2.38
C ILE A 29 -6.32 -2.61 -1.38
N GLY A 30 -6.43 -2.93 -0.09
CA GLY A 30 -6.24 -2.01 1.02
C GLY A 30 -7.54 -1.45 1.60
N GLY A 31 -7.73 -1.66 2.91
CA GLY A 31 -8.97 -1.29 3.60
C GLY A 31 -9.33 0.20 3.50
N PHE A 32 -8.32 1.09 3.48
CA PHE A 32 -8.52 2.54 3.32
C PHE A 32 -9.17 2.94 1.97
N GLN A 33 -9.06 2.08 0.96
CA GLN A 33 -9.69 2.34 -0.35
C GLN A 33 -11.22 2.41 -0.27
N ALA A 34 -11.84 1.66 0.66
CA ALA A 34 -13.29 1.77 0.85
C ALA A 34 -13.72 3.16 1.31
N GLU A 35 -12.95 3.79 2.21
CA GLU A 35 -13.22 5.15 2.66
C GLU A 35 -13.03 6.16 1.53
N ASN A 36 -11.95 6.02 0.75
CA ASN A 36 -11.70 6.85 -0.42
C ASN A 36 -12.84 6.76 -1.45
N VAL A 37 -13.30 5.53 -1.74
CA VAL A 37 -14.40 5.28 -2.69
C VAL A 37 -15.70 5.87 -2.16
N LEU A 38 -16.03 5.66 -0.89
CA LEU A 38 -17.27 6.22 -0.32
C LEU A 38 -17.23 7.75 -0.25
N MET A 39 -16.06 8.34 0.00
CA MET A 39 -15.89 9.80 -0.07
C MET A 39 -16.11 10.31 -1.49
N ALA A 40 -15.48 9.68 -2.48
CA ALA A 40 -15.66 10.03 -3.89
C ALA A 40 -17.13 9.87 -4.32
N ALA A 41 -17.79 8.77 -3.93
CA ALA A 41 -19.20 8.55 -4.20
C ALA A 41 -20.08 9.66 -3.59
N ALA A 42 -19.81 10.03 -2.34
CA ALA A 42 -20.56 11.11 -1.68
C ALA A 42 -20.40 12.46 -2.41
N LEU A 43 -19.18 12.77 -2.89
CA LEU A 43 -18.94 13.98 -3.68
C LEU A 43 -19.72 13.97 -5.00
N VAL A 44 -19.70 12.85 -5.72
CA VAL A 44 -20.44 12.74 -7.01
C VAL A 44 -21.95 12.84 -6.81
N ILE A 45 -22.48 12.23 -5.74
CA ILE A 45 -23.90 12.33 -5.39
C ILE A 45 -24.24 13.77 -5.01
N SER A 46 -23.38 14.48 -4.26
CA SER A 46 -23.62 15.87 -3.88
C SER A 46 -23.65 16.83 -5.08
N LEU A 47 -23.06 16.41 -6.21
CA LEU A 47 -23.12 17.15 -7.49
C LEU A 47 -24.35 16.81 -8.33
N GLY A 48 -25.28 16.01 -7.81
CA GLY A 48 -26.57 15.71 -8.41
C GLY A 48 -26.69 14.38 -9.15
N SER A 49 -25.70 13.48 -9.01
CA SER A 49 -25.83 12.13 -9.57
C SER A 49 -26.76 11.26 -8.71
N GLU A 50 -27.53 10.39 -9.36
CA GLU A 50 -28.40 9.44 -8.66
C GLU A 50 -27.56 8.45 -7.84
N PRO A 51 -27.80 8.30 -6.52
CA PRO A 51 -27.02 7.42 -5.65
C PRO A 51 -26.92 5.98 -6.14
N GLN A 52 -28.02 5.44 -6.67
CA GLN A 52 -28.06 4.05 -7.14
C GLN A 52 -27.11 3.83 -8.33
N ASP A 53 -27.05 4.78 -9.25
CA ASP A 53 -26.15 4.71 -10.41
C ASP A 53 -24.68 4.79 -9.97
N VAL A 54 -24.36 5.68 -9.03
CA VAL A 54 -23.04 5.78 -8.45
C VAL A 54 -22.63 4.48 -7.76
N PHE A 55 -23.51 3.89 -6.94
CA PHE A 55 -23.19 2.63 -6.24
C PHE A 55 -23.10 1.42 -7.18
N ASN A 56 -23.78 1.42 -8.30
CA ASN A 56 -23.74 0.33 -9.26
C ASN A 56 -22.44 0.24 -10.04
N VAL A 57 -21.66 1.31 -10.13
CA VAL A 57 -20.38 1.34 -10.87
C VAL A 57 -19.15 1.17 -9.99
N LEU A 58 -19.29 1.08 -8.66
CA LEU A 58 -18.15 1.02 -7.73
C LEU A 58 -17.23 -0.16 -8.01
N HIS A 59 -17.75 -1.29 -8.47
CA HIS A 59 -16.96 -2.48 -8.83
C HIS A 59 -16.07 -2.28 -10.07
N ASN A 60 -16.32 -1.24 -10.87
CA ASN A 60 -15.52 -0.90 -12.06
C ASN A 60 -14.31 0.00 -11.71
N LEU A 61 -14.21 0.46 -10.48
CA LEU A 61 -13.09 1.31 -10.08
C LEU A 61 -11.80 0.51 -10.06
N MET A 62 -10.75 1.11 -10.62
CA MET A 62 -9.40 0.57 -10.64
C MET A 62 -8.47 1.41 -9.77
N THR A 63 -7.37 0.83 -9.35
CA THR A 63 -6.34 1.56 -8.60
C THR A 63 -5.70 2.64 -9.46
N VAL A 64 -5.34 3.74 -8.84
CA VAL A 64 -4.47 4.74 -9.46
C VAL A 64 -3.05 4.19 -9.53
N ARG A 65 -2.35 4.45 -10.63
CA ARG A 65 -0.97 4.01 -10.85
C ARG A 65 -0.07 4.39 -9.66
N GLY A 66 0.68 3.40 -9.15
CA GLY A 66 1.53 3.57 -7.98
C GLY A 66 0.80 3.75 -6.64
N ARG A 67 -0.48 3.36 -6.55
CA ARG A 67 -1.28 3.39 -5.31
C ARG A 67 -1.87 2.01 -5.03
N MET A 68 -1.13 1.15 -4.34
CA MET A 68 -1.47 -0.28 -4.18
C MET A 68 -1.79 -0.94 -5.54
N GLU A 69 -1.05 -0.53 -6.57
CA GLU A 69 -1.20 -1.04 -7.93
C GLU A 69 -0.69 -2.47 -8.02
N LEU A 70 -1.53 -3.39 -8.48
CA LEU A 70 -1.09 -4.74 -8.83
C LEU A 70 -0.26 -4.67 -10.12
N ALA A 71 1.07 -4.71 -9.99
CA ALA A 71 2.00 -4.59 -11.10
C ALA A 71 2.24 -5.94 -11.81
N ALA A 72 2.24 -7.04 -11.06
CA ALA A 72 2.45 -8.39 -11.59
C ALA A 72 1.90 -9.46 -10.65
N SER A 73 1.64 -10.65 -11.21
CA SER A 73 1.41 -11.88 -10.47
C SER A 73 2.40 -12.95 -10.95
N ARG A 74 3.07 -13.59 -10.02
CA ARG A 74 4.06 -14.64 -10.32
C ARG A 74 3.38 -15.99 -10.48
N ALA A 75 4.05 -16.94 -11.16
CA ALA A 75 3.52 -18.28 -11.38
C ALA A 75 3.23 -19.07 -10.09
N ASN A 76 3.90 -18.72 -8.98
CA ASN A 76 3.68 -19.31 -7.66
C ASN A 76 2.50 -18.65 -6.89
N GLY A 77 1.76 -17.76 -7.51
CA GLY A 77 0.62 -17.04 -6.91
C GLY A 77 1.00 -15.79 -6.12
N ALA A 78 2.28 -15.45 -6.00
CA ALA A 78 2.68 -14.21 -5.33
C ALA A 78 2.30 -12.98 -6.17
N SER A 79 1.69 -12.00 -5.54
CA SER A 79 1.30 -10.73 -6.16
C SER A 79 2.33 -9.66 -5.82
N VAL A 80 2.66 -8.83 -6.80
CA VAL A 80 3.58 -7.70 -6.68
C VAL A 80 2.79 -6.41 -6.75
N PHE A 81 2.85 -5.62 -5.69
CA PHE A 81 2.18 -4.32 -5.59
C PHE A 81 3.18 -3.18 -5.61
N VAL A 82 2.80 -2.08 -6.25
CA VAL A 82 3.55 -0.83 -6.24
C VAL A 82 2.76 0.24 -5.51
N ASP A 83 3.41 0.87 -4.54
CA ASP A 83 2.84 2.00 -3.79
C ASP A 83 3.82 3.17 -3.71
N TYR A 84 3.31 4.37 -3.61
CA TYR A 84 4.10 5.61 -3.51
C TYR A 84 4.47 5.95 -2.06
N ALA A 85 4.27 5.06 -1.11
CA ALA A 85 4.60 5.28 0.30
C ALA A 85 6.09 5.65 0.45
N HIS A 86 6.35 6.84 1.00
CA HIS A 86 7.70 7.40 1.17
C HIS A 86 7.87 8.12 2.51
N THR A 87 6.98 7.85 3.46
CA THR A 87 7.06 8.27 4.86
C THR A 87 6.83 7.07 5.77
N PRO A 88 7.31 7.09 7.03
CA PRO A 88 7.08 5.99 7.96
C PRO A 88 5.61 5.58 8.06
N ASP A 89 4.72 6.53 8.30
CA ASP A 89 3.28 6.29 8.45
C ASP A 89 2.64 5.71 7.16
N ALA A 90 3.09 6.19 5.98
CA ALA A 90 2.58 5.68 4.71
C ALA A 90 3.05 4.24 4.46
N ILE A 91 4.30 3.90 4.78
CA ILE A 91 4.84 2.53 4.69
C ILE A 91 4.07 1.60 5.62
N GLU A 92 3.89 2.00 6.87
CA GLU A 92 3.11 1.24 7.84
C GLU A 92 1.68 1.00 7.35
N THR A 93 1.01 2.07 6.89
CA THR A 93 -0.36 2.00 6.38
C THR A 93 -0.46 1.08 5.16
N ALA A 94 0.46 1.18 4.19
CA ALA A 94 0.47 0.35 3.00
C ALA A 94 0.63 -1.14 3.38
N ILE A 95 1.60 -1.49 4.22
CA ILE A 95 1.86 -2.88 4.61
C ILE A 95 0.68 -3.44 5.44
N LYS A 96 0.18 -2.68 6.43
CA LYS A 96 -0.97 -3.08 7.25
C LYS A 96 -2.23 -3.29 6.41
N SER A 97 -2.46 -2.41 5.44
CA SER A 97 -3.64 -2.51 4.59
C SER A 97 -3.60 -3.71 3.64
N LEU A 98 -2.40 -4.19 3.30
CA LEU A 98 -2.22 -5.38 2.48
C LEU A 98 -2.44 -6.68 3.28
N ARG A 99 -2.13 -6.69 4.58
CA ARG A 99 -2.16 -7.89 5.42
C ARG A 99 -3.49 -8.69 5.35
N PRO A 100 -4.69 -8.09 5.38
CA PRO A 100 -5.96 -8.83 5.28
C PRO A 100 -6.18 -9.55 3.94
N HIS A 101 -5.41 -9.20 2.90
CA HIS A 101 -5.49 -9.77 1.56
C HIS A 101 -4.46 -10.91 1.34
N VAL A 102 -3.54 -11.14 2.29
CA VAL A 102 -2.37 -12.00 2.11
C VAL A 102 -2.41 -13.18 3.08
N PHE A 103 -2.38 -14.41 2.55
CA PHE A 103 -2.28 -15.64 3.36
C PHE A 103 -0.83 -16.01 3.71
N GLY A 104 0.13 -15.55 2.91
CA GLY A 104 1.55 -15.85 3.06
C GLY A 104 2.33 -14.71 3.70
N ARG A 105 3.60 -14.59 3.29
CA ARG A 105 4.50 -13.54 3.75
C ARG A 105 4.35 -12.26 2.95
N ILE A 106 4.50 -11.13 3.61
CA ILE A 106 4.69 -9.83 2.98
C ILE A 106 6.17 -9.51 2.93
N ILE A 107 6.67 -9.26 1.74
CA ILE A 107 8.04 -8.81 1.49
C ILE A 107 7.95 -7.32 1.12
N ALA A 108 8.54 -6.46 1.93
CA ALA A 108 8.59 -5.03 1.67
C ALA A 108 9.94 -4.65 1.04
N VAL A 109 9.91 -4.16 -0.21
CA VAL A 109 11.09 -3.60 -0.88
C VAL A 109 11.03 -2.08 -0.75
N ILE A 110 11.94 -1.50 0.02
CA ILE A 110 11.94 -0.07 0.34
C ILE A 110 13.26 0.60 -0.01
N GLY A 111 13.19 1.90 -0.29
CA GLY A 111 14.33 2.77 -0.46
C GLY A 111 13.96 4.20 -0.06
N ALA A 112 14.93 5.09 0.00
CA ALA A 112 14.71 6.50 0.28
C ALA A 112 15.49 7.39 -0.68
N GLY A 113 14.89 8.51 -1.07
CA GLY A 113 15.56 9.50 -1.90
C GLY A 113 16.62 10.29 -1.14
N GLY A 114 17.70 10.67 -1.83
CA GLY A 114 18.68 11.62 -1.35
C GLY A 114 18.16 13.06 -1.36
N ASP A 115 18.89 13.98 -0.70
CA ASP A 115 18.55 15.39 -0.54
C ASP A 115 17.13 15.60 0.02
N ARG A 116 16.77 14.75 0.98
CA ARG A 116 15.51 14.76 1.70
C ARG A 116 15.76 14.63 3.20
N ASP A 117 14.71 14.75 4.00
CA ASP A 117 14.76 14.62 5.44
C ASP A 117 15.34 13.27 5.86
N GLN A 118 16.60 13.30 6.33
CA GLN A 118 17.35 12.11 6.74
C GLN A 118 16.79 11.48 8.02
N SER A 119 16.14 12.27 8.89
CA SER A 119 15.59 11.79 10.17
C SER A 119 14.51 10.74 10.00
N LYS A 120 13.83 10.72 8.83
CA LYS A 120 12.78 9.75 8.50
C LYS A 120 13.34 8.38 8.11
N ARG A 121 14.58 8.28 7.64
CA ARG A 121 15.13 7.04 7.09
C ARG A 121 15.13 5.87 8.09
N PRO A 122 15.63 6.02 9.34
CA PRO A 122 15.53 4.95 10.32
C PRO A 122 14.08 4.58 10.66
N LEU A 123 13.20 5.58 10.74
CA LEU A 123 11.77 5.37 11.02
C LEU A 123 11.06 4.61 9.89
N MET A 124 11.42 4.84 8.62
CA MET A 124 10.91 4.09 7.47
C MET A 124 11.32 2.61 7.55
N GLY A 125 12.58 2.35 7.87
CA GLY A 125 13.07 1.00 8.12
C GLY A 125 12.30 0.31 9.24
N LEU A 126 12.13 0.99 10.37
CA LEU A 126 11.40 0.49 11.53
C LEU A 126 9.94 0.17 11.18
N ALA A 127 9.24 1.08 10.50
CA ALA A 127 7.87 0.86 10.06
C ALA A 127 7.73 -0.38 9.16
N ALA A 128 8.67 -0.58 8.22
CA ALA A 128 8.69 -1.76 7.38
C ALA A 128 8.95 -3.04 8.18
N SER A 129 9.97 -3.06 9.06
CA SER A 129 10.37 -4.25 9.82
C SER A 129 9.33 -4.70 10.84
N GLN A 130 8.54 -3.78 11.37
CA GLN A 130 7.47 -4.10 12.32
C GLN A 130 6.21 -4.67 11.66
N ASN A 131 6.03 -4.47 10.35
CA ASN A 131 4.76 -4.79 9.67
C ASN A 131 4.91 -5.80 8.51
N ALA A 132 6.12 -5.97 7.96
CA ALA A 132 6.43 -6.98 6.94
C ALA A 132 7.15 -8.19 7.55
N ASP A 133 7.07 -9.34 6.87
CA ASP A 133 7.77 -10.55 7.28
C ASP A 133 9.24 -10.58 6.80
N VAL A 134 9.53 -9.85 5.72
CA VAL A 134 10.87 -9.65 5.16
C VAL A 134 10.98 -8.22 4.66
N VAL A 135 12.12 -7.59 4.92
CA VAL A 135 12.43 -6.25 4.42
C VAL A 135 13.66 -6.31 3.51
N ILE A 136 13.54 -5.78 2.33
CA ILE A 136 14.63 -5.60 1.38
C ILE A 136 14.87 -4.10 1.23
N VAL A 137 16.06 -3.64 1.58
CA VAL A 137 16.47 -2.24 1.44
C VAL A 137 17.30 -2.08 0.18
N THR A 138 16.90 -1.17 -0.69
CA THR A 138 17.55 -0.95 -2.00
C THR A 138 17.68 0.53 -2.33
N ASP A 139 18.44 0.83 -3.37
CA ASP A 139 18.58 2.20 -3.86
C ASP A 139 17.25 2.73 -4.42
N ASP A 140 17.04 4.00 -4.20
CA ASP A 140 16.06 4.83 -4.87
C ASP A 140 16.82 5.94 -5.61
N ASN A 141 16.29 7.12 -5.77
CA ASN A 141 16.98 8.25 -6.37
C ASN A 141 17.95 8.90 -5.34
N PRO A 142 19.26 8.64 -5.38
CA PRO A 142 20.19 9.13 -4.37
C PRO A 142 20.53 10.62 -4.53
N ARG A 143 20.21 11.23 -5.66
CA ARG A 143 20.59 12.60 -6.01
C ARG A 143 22.09 12.86 -5.78
N SER A 144 22.44 13.78 -4.86
CA SER A 144 23.83 14.10 -4.53
C SER A 144 24.44 13.25 -3.41
N GLU A 145 23.62 12.42 -2.74
CA GLU A 145 24.08 11.59 -1.62
C GLU A 145 24.61 10.22 -2.08
N ASP A 146 25.49 9.65 -1.27
CA ASP A 146 25.96 8.26 -1.44
C ASP A 146 24.80 7.28 -1.16
N PRO A 147 24.38 6.46 -2.15
CA PRO A 147 23.26 5.54 -1.96
C PRO A 147 23.51 4.50 -0.87
N ALA A 148 24.75 4.05 -0.68
CA ALA A 148 25.07 3.11 0.40
C ALA A 148 24.84 3.71 1.79
N LYS A 149 25.15 5.00 1.96
CA LYS A 149 24.86 5.70 3.22
C LYS A 149 23.38 5.83 3.49
N ILE A 150 22.59 6.08 2.44
CA ILE A 150 21.12 6.13 2.55
C ILE A 150 20.58 4.79 3.05
N ARG A 151 20.98 3.66 2.43
CA ARG A 151 20.58 2.33 2.87
C ARG A 151 20.98 2.04 4.31
N GLN A 152 22.23 2.37 4.69
CA GLN A 152 22.72 2.22 6.06
C GLN A 152 21.90 2.99 7.09
N MET A 153 21.42 4.20 6.74
CA MET A 153 20.53 4.97 7.62
C MET A 153 19.18 4.27 7.81
N ILE A 154 18.64 3.63 6.77
CA ILE A 154 17.36 2.89 6.86
C ILE A 154 17.50 1.69 7.78
N ILE A 155 18.61 0.94 7.69
CA ILE A 155 18.81 -0.32 8.44
C ILE A 155 19.42 -0.13 9.81
N LYS A 156 19.82 1.08 10.19
CA LYS A 156 20.67 1.40 11.36
C LYS A 156 20.20 0.76 12.67
N ASP A 157 18.91 0.80 12.93
CA ASP A 157 18.31 0.38 14.22
C ASP A 157 17.51 -0.93 14.07
N LEU A 158 17.74 -1.70 13.01
CA LEU A 158 16.97 -2.90 12.71
C LEU A 158 17.74 -4.18 13.10
N SER A 159 16.97 -5.19 13.56
CA SER A 159 17.50 -6.55 13.70
C SER A 159 17.76 -7.18 12.32
N ARG A 160 18.89 -7.83 12.12
CA ARG A 160 19.34 -8.30 10.80
C ARG A 160 18.69 -9.61 10.31
N ASP A 161 17.91 -10.28 11.13
CA ASP A 161 17.46 -11.65 10.84
C ASP A 161 16.46 -11.77 9.66
N ALA A 162 15.75 -10.68 9.32
CA ALA A 162 14.78 -10.65 8.23
C ALA A 162 15.02 -9.47 7.26
N ILE A 163 16.25 -8.92 7.24
CA ILE A 163 16.60 -7.75 6.43
C ILE A 163 17.67 -8.14 5.42
N HIS A 164 17.41 -7.76 4.17
CA HIS A 164 18.35 -7.90 3.07
C HIS A 164 18.70 -6.53 2.49
N GLU A 165 19.93 -6.34 2.02
CA GLU A 165 20.39 -5.11 1.41
C GLU A 165 20.92 -5.41 -0.01
N TYR A 166 20.38 -4.72 -1.00
CA TYR A 166 20.83 -4.76 -2.40
C TYR A 166 20.91 -3.34 -2.95
N GLY A 167 22.05 -2.98 -3.57
CA GLY A 167 22.17 -1.68 -4.23
C GLY A 167 21.30 -1.61 -5.48
N ASP A 168 21.35 -2.63 -6.31
CA ASP A 168 20.55 -2.71 -7.52
C ASP A 168 19.10 -3.11 -7.20
N ARG A 169 18.15 -2.31 -7.68
CA ARG A 169 16.73 -2.57 -7.46
C ARG A 169 16.22 -3.78 -8.23
N ALA A 170 16.81 -4.11 -9.38
CA ALA A 170 16.44 -5.30 -10.15
C ALA A 170 16.87 -6.59 -9.43
N GLU A 171 18.00 -6.55 -8.70
CA GLU A 171 18.43 -7.65 -7.84
C GLU A 171 17.58 -7.77 -6.56
N ALA A 172 17.00 -6.66 -6.12
CA ALA A 172 16.14 -6.60 -4.93
C ALA A 172 14.73 -7.16 -5.16
N ILE A 173 14.27 -7.26 -6.42
CA ILE A 173 12.93 -7.72 -6.83
C ILE A 173 12.99 -9.14 -7.39
#